data_5eeae10df992c14ac2c30bd7854f5ac9
#
_entry.id   5eeae10df992c14ac2c30bd7854f5ac9
#
_cell.length_a   1.000
_cell.length_b   1.000
_cell.length_c   1.000
_cell.angle_alpha   90.00
_cell.angle_beta   90.00
_cell.angle_gamma   90.00
#
_symmetry.space_group_name_H-M   'P 1'
#
loop_
_entity.id
_entity.type
_entity.pdbx_description
1 polymer ?
#
loop_
_entity_poly.entity_id
_entity_poly.type
_entity_poly.pdbx_seq_one_letter_code
_entity_poly.pdbx_strand_id
1 'polypeptide(L)'
;NYECYKGLYSSFNSANFYEILYSLNRQFGKDPWCLYTGKHLFNFVDNHDVERVASILEDKNQLPLIYTMLFTMPGIPCIYYGSEWGIEGKKNWNDTDLRPEIKVFEWNELTDTIQKLIHLKHNHSALSYGDYTQIGITNTACIYQRQDEKECLWICMNMKNEAQTLGFNGQGNFIDIETNEEVPVHNALEFKPYEVRILKKVS
;
A
#
# COMPACT_ATOMS: atom_id res chain seq x y z
N ASN A 1 -9.47 0.96 -10.99
CA ASN A 1 -10.17 1.43 -9.78
C ASN A 1 -9.81 2.89 -9.48
N TYR A 2 -10.49 3.82 -10.13
CA TYR A 2 -10.22 5.26 -9.97
C TYR A 2 -10.57 5.81 -8.58
N GLU A 3 -11.47 5.17 -7.84
CA GLU A 3 -11.81 5.59 -6.48
C GLU A 3 -10.62 5.41 -5.53
N CYS A 4 -9.95 4.25 -5.59
CA CYS A 4 -8.72 4.03 -4.81
C CYS A 4 -7.54 4.85 -5.33
N TYR A 5 -7.41 5.07 -6.65
CA TYR A 5 -6.35 5.88 -7.23
C TYR A 5 -6.27 7.26 -6.57
N LYS A 6 -7.39 7.99 -6.51
CA LYS A 6 -7.43 9.30 -5.86
C LYS A 6 -7.09 9.19 -4.37
N GLY A 7 -7.73 8.28 -3.66
CA GLY A 7 -7.49 8.07 -2.24
C GLY A 7 -6.04 7.71 -1.92
N LEU A 8 -5.35 6.95 -2.79
CA LEU A 8 -3.95 6.60 -2.60
C LEU A 8 -3.07 7.85 -2.56
N TYR A 9 -2.92 8.60 -3.66
CA TYR A 9 -1.99 9.73 -3.68
C TYR A 9 -2.42 10.88 -2.76
N SER A 10 -3.74 11.15 -2.65
CA SER A 10 -4.26 12.23 -1.82
C SER A 10 -3.99 11.98 -0.34
N SER A 11 -4.12 10.74 0.14
CA SER A 11 -3.81 10.39 1.52
C SER A 11 -2.35 10.66 1.89
N PHE A 12 -1.43 10.38 1.00
CA PHE A 12 -0.01 10.63 1.24
C PHE A 12 0.30 12.13 1.22
N ASN A 13 -0.18 12.88 0.24
CA ASN A 13 0.07 14.33 0.14
C ASN A 13 -0.59 15.11 1.28
N SER A 14 -1.81 14.75 1.68
CA SER A 14 -2.51 15.41 2.80
C SER A 14 -2.11 14.88 4.19
N ALA A 15 -1.21 13.89 4.24
CA ALA A 15 -0.85 13.17 5.46
C ALA A 15 -2.10 12.66 6.22
N ASN A 16 -2.99 11.95 5.50
CA ASN A 16 -4.28 11.53 6.02
C ASN A 16 -4.71 10.12 5.55
N PHE A 17 -4.28 9.08 6.26
CA PHE A 17 -4.66 7.71 5.96
C PHE A 17 -6.17 7.43 6.07
N TYR A 18 -6.93 8.27 6.78
CA TYR A 18 -8.39 8.09 6.85
C TYR A 18 -9.04 8.09 5.47
N GLU A 19 -8.51 8.84 4.51
CA GLU A 19 -9.10 8.93 3.17
C GLU A 19 -9.04 7.59 2.43
N ILE A 20 -7.85 7.00 2.31
CA ILE A 20 -7.72 5.71 1.60
C ILE A 20 -8.33 4.54 2.40
N LEU A 21 -8.14 4.49 3.72
CA LEU A 21 -8.70 3.39 4.51
C LEU A 21 -10.23 3.45 4.56
N TYR A 22 -10.83 4.62 4.57
CA TYR A 22 -12.29 4.77 4.40
C TYR A 22 -12.76 4.19 3.06
N SER A 23 -12.06 4.51 1.97
CA SER A 23 -12.38 3.96 0.65
C SER A 23 -12.22 2.43 0.62
N LEU A 24 -11.18 1.88 1.25
CA LEU A 24 -10.97 0.44 1.34
C LEU A 24 -12.06 -0.25 2.18
N ASN A 25 -12.42 0.32 3.34
CA ASN A 25 -13.52 -0.19 4.18
C ASN A 25 -14.84 -0.21 3.41
N ARG A 26 -15.17 0.89 2.72
CA ARG A 26 -16.40 1.00 1.94
C ARG A 26 -16.46 0.02 0.77
N GLN A 27 -15.33 -0.26 0.15
CA GLN A 27 -15.27 -1.15 -1.01
C GLN A 27 -15.17 -2.63 -0.63
N PHE A 28 -14.33 -2.97 0.36
CA PHE A 28 -13.90 -4.35 0.63
C PHE A 28 -14.12 -4.78 2.07
N GLY A 29 -14.80 -3.97 2.88
CA GLY A 29 -15.13 -4.34 4.25
C GLY A 29 -16.08 -5.56 4.32
N LYS A 30 -16.40 -5.97 5.54
CA LYS A 30 -17.24 -7.13 5.82
C LYS A 30 -18.75 -6.83 5.88
N ASP A 31 -19.12 -5.57 5.87
CA ASP A 31 -20.51 -5.16 5.96
C ASP A 31 -21.29 -5.49 4.67
N PRO A 32 -22.58 -5.85 4.79
CA PRO A 32 -23.40 -6.19 3.61
C PRO A 32 -23.55 -5.07 2.58
N TRP A 33 -23.30 -3.83 2.96
CA TRP A 33 -23.38 -2.65 2.09
C TRP A 33 -22.06 -2.34 1.37
N CYS A 34 -20.98 -3.10 1.62
CA CYS A 34 -19.71 -2.90 0.93
C CYS A 34 -19.84 -3.22 -0.57
N LEU A 35 -19.26 -2.33 -1.38
CA LEU A 35 -19.52 -2.30 -2.82
C LEU A 35 -18.93 -3.47 -3.60
N TYR A 36 -17.76 -3.94 -3.18
CA TYR A 36 -16.94 -4.86 -3.98
C TYR A 36 -16.40 -6.06 -3.19
N THR A 37 -17.05 -6.44 -2.10
CA THR A 37 -16.69 -7.65 -1.34
C THR A 37 -16.63 -8.85 -2.26
N GLY A 38 -15.53 -9.60 -2.23
CA GLY A 38 -15.29 -10.74 -3.09
C GLY A 38 -14.96 -10.41 -4.56
N LYS A 39 -14.78 -9.13 -4.90
CA LYS A 39 -14.34 -8.71 -6.23
C LYS A 39 -12.85 -8.36 -6.25
N HIS A 40 -12.21 -8.66 -7.37
CA HIS A 40 -10.79 -8.31 -7.60
C HIS A 40 -10.73 -7.16 -8.60
N LEU A 41 -10.71 -5.92 -8.08
CA LEU A 41 -10.60 -4.75 -8.93
C LEU A 41 -9.15 -4.52 -9.36
N PHE A 42 -8.99 -3.99 -10.56
CA PHE A 42 -7.70 -3.58 -11.11
C PHE A 42 -7.30 -2.22 -10.51
N ASN A 43 -6.26 -2.21 -9.68
CA ASN A 43 -5.78 -1.04 -8.96
C ASN A 43 -4.48 -0.51 -9.55
N PHE A 44 -4.30 0.80 -9.49
CA PHE A 44 -3.10 1.48 -10.00
C PHE A 44 -2.83 2.76 -9.20
N VAL A 45 -1.60 3.21 -9.21
CA VAL A 45 -1.17 4.51 -8.65
C VAL A 45 -0.97 5.56 -9.74
N ASP A 46 -0.80 5.14 -10.97
CA ASP A 46 -0.82 5.95 -12.19
C ASP A 46 -1.18 5.11 -13.41
N ASN A 47 -1.47 5.77 -14.53
CA ASN A 47 -1.72 5.14 -15.83
C ASN A 47 -1.50 6.16 -16.97
N HIS A 48 -1.89 5.78 -18.19
CA HIS A 48 -1.72 6.61 -19.39
C HIS A 48 -2.60 7.87 -19.48
N ASP A 49 -3.56 8.04 -18.58
CA ASP A 49 -4.54 9.16 -18.57
C ASP A 49 -4.35 10.12 -17.39
N VAL A 50 -3.55 9.73 -16.40
CA VAL A 50 -3.31 10.51 -15.18
C VAL A 50 -1.83 10.78 -14.99
N GLU A 51 -1.51 11.78 -14.18
CA GLU A 51 -0.13 12.11 -13.85
C GLU A 51 0.60 10.93 -13.23
N ARG A 52 1.89 10.83 -13.52
CA ARG A 52 2.76 9.81 -12.93
C ARG A 52 2.82 10.00 -11.41
N VAL A 53 2.75 8.90 -10.67
CA VAL A 53 2.75 8.95 -9.20
C VAL A 53 4.01 9.65 -8.66
N ALA A 54 5.14 9.47 -9.31
CA ALA A 54 6.37 10.17 -8.98
C ALA A 54 6.29 11.69 -9.17
N SER A 55 5.38 12.20 -10.01
CA SER A 55 5.13 13.64 -10.14
C SER A 55 4.05 14.15 -9.19
N ILE A 56 3.10 13.30 -8.80
CA ILE A 56 1.98 13.68 -7.91
C ILE A 56 2.42 13.76 -6.45
N LEU A 57 3.25 12.80 -6.00
CA LEU A 57 3.70 12.79 -4.61
C LEU A 57 4.62 13.97 -4.31
N GLU A 58 4.25 14.74 -3.28
CA GLU A 58 5.04 15.86 -2.78
C GLU A 58 6.33 15.38 -2.10
N ASP A 59 6.25 14.27 -1.37
CA ASP A 59 7.39 13.62 -0.73
C ASP A 59 7.73 12.30 -1.47
N LYS A 60 8.85 12.29 -2.18
CA LYS A 60 9.31 11.14 -2.96
C LYS A 60 9.71 9.94 -2.11
N ASN A 61 10.06 10.15 -0.83
CA ASN A 61 10.36 9.05 0.10
C ASN A 61 9.13 8.17 0.36
N GLN A 62 7.95 8.64 0.01
CA GLN A 62 6.70 7.89 0.15
C GLN A 62 6.41 6.97 -1.05
N LEU A 63 7.21 7.00 -2.14
CA LEU A 63 7.02 6.10 -3.29
C LEU A 63 7.03 4.61 -2.88
N PRO A 64 7.98 4.11 -2.08
CA PRO A 64 7.93 2.72 -1.62
C PRO A 64 6.67 2.39 -0.83
N LEU A 65 6.18 3.33 -0.03
CA LEU A 65 5.00 3.14 0.81
C LEU A 65 3.71 3.02 -0.01
N ILE A 66 3.51 3.92 -0.99
CA ILE A 66 2.31 3.89 -1.83
C ILE A 66 2.28 2.61 -2.69
N TYR A 67 3.43 2.12 -3.18
CA TYR A 67 3.50 0.83 -3.85
C TYR A 67 3.24 -0.33 -2.90
N THR A 68 3.74 -0.28 -1.67
CA THR A 68 3.41 -1.30 -0.67
C THR A 68 1.89 -1.36 -0.45
N MET A 69 1.24 -0.22 -0.31
CA MET A 69 -0.23 -0.20 -0.18
C MET A 69 -0.91 -0.76 -1.42
N LEU A 70 -0.48 -0.39 -2.63
CA LEU A 70 -1.02 -0.91 -3.89
C LEU A 70 -0.96 -2.44 -3.96
N PHE A 71 0.16 -3.03 -3.55
CA PHE A 71 0.37 -4.48 -3.63
C PHE A 71 -0.34 -5.27 -2.52
N THR A 72 -0.59 -4.64 -1.37
CA THR A 72 -1.14 -5.31 -0.20
C THR A 72 -2.64 -5.08 0.01
N MET A 73 -3.21 -4.01 -0.56
CA MET A 73 -4.66 -3.78 -0.55
C MET A 73 -5.40 -4.84 -1.38
N PRO A 74 -6.74 -5.02 -1.17
CA PRO A 74 -7.54 -5.93 -1.99
C PRO A 74 -7.53 -5.56 -3.47
N GLY A 75 -7.46 -6.58 -4.34
CA GLY A 75 -7.49 -6.41 -5.79
C GLY A 75 -6.18 -6.77 -6.50
N ILE A 76 -6.09 -6.40 -7.75
CA ILE A 76 -4.97 -6.72 -8.66
C ILE A 76 -4.15 -5.46 -8.86
N PRO A 77 -2.89 -5.40 -8.38
CA PRO A 77 -2.01 -4.26 -8.61
C PRO A 77 -1.59 -4.19 -10.07
N CYS A 78 -1.56 -2.99 -10.62
CA CYS A 78 -1.02 -2.71 -11.93
C CYS A 78 0.08 -1.68 -11.84
N ILE A 79 1.22 -1.97 -12.45
CA ILE A 79 2.31 -1.04 -12.67
C ILE A 79 2.23 -0.55 -14.11
N TYR A 80 2.11 0.75 -14.30
CA TYR A 80 2.21 1.35 -15.60
C TYR A 80 3.69 1.46 -15.99
N TYR A 81 4.03 1.19 -17.26
CA TYR A 81 5.42 1.12 -17.71
C TYR A 81 6.20 2.39 -17.35
N GLY A 82 7.41 2.23 -16.84
CA GLY A 82 8.28 3.31 -16.39
C GLY A 82 8.04 3.75 -14.94
N SER A 83 6.90 3.44 -14.33
CA SER A 83 6.61 3.78 -12.95
C SER A 83 7.46 2.99 -11.97
N GLU A 84 7.92 1.80 -12.38
CA GLU A 84 8.87 0.97 -11.63
C GLU A 84 10.26 1.61 -11.47
N TRP A 85 10.57 2.62 -12.30
CA TRP A 85 11.81 3.42 -12.18
C TRP A 85 11.57 4.81 -11.60
N GLY A 86 10.32 5.14 -11.22
CA GLY A 86 9.96 6.45 -10.73
C GLY A 86 9.95 7.54 -11.80
N ILE A 87 9.61 7.19 -13.04
CA ILE A 87 9.51 8.17 -14.14
C ILE A 87 8.46 9.23 -13.78
N GLU A 88 8.85 10.48 -13.93
CA GLU A 88 7.97 11.63 -13.77
C GLU A 88 7.22 11.94 -15.07
N GLY A 89 6.04 12.53 -14.94
CA GLY A 89 5.21 13.02 -16.04
C GLY A 89 3.99 13.73 -15.50
N LYS A 90 3.76 14.97 -15.96
CA LYS A 90 2.60 15.78 -15.59
C LYS A 90 1.63 15.85 -16.74
N LYS A 91 0.34 15.91 -16.43
CA LYS A 91 -0.69 16.04 -17.45
C LYS A 91 -0.67 17.44 -18.03
N ASN A 92 -0.32 17.50 -19.32
CA ASN A 92 -0.37 18.71 -20.13
C ASN A 92 -1.64 18.70 -21.02
N TRP A 93 -1.77 19.70 -21.87
CA TRP A 93 -2.82 19.77 -22.90
C TRP A 93 -2.75 18.60 -23.93
N ASN A 94 -1.58 17.96 -24.06
CA ASN A 94 -1.40 16.69 -24.76
C ASN A 94 -0.81 15.68 -23.76
N ASP A 95 -1.17 14.44 -23.78
CA ASP A 95 -0.72 13.41 -22.83
C ASP A 95 0.69 12.86 -23.12
N THR A 96 1.53 13.57 -23.87
CA THR A 96 2.85 13.09 -24.31
C THR A 96 3.77 12.78 -23.14
N ASP A 97 3.77 13.65 -22.11
CA ASP A 97 4.63 13.48 -20.94
C ASP A 97 4.22 12.28 -20.06
N LEU A 98 2.96 11.83 -20.20
CA LEU A 98 2.47 10.63 -19.50
C LEU A 98 2.91 9.34 -20.19
N ARG A 99 3.31 9.41 -21.48
CA ARG A 99 3.61 8.27 -22.35
C ARG A 99 4.98 8.39 -23.01
N PRO A 100 6.06 8.64 -22.21
CA PRO A 100 7.39 8.85 -22.79
C PRO A 100 7.91 7.56 -23.44
N GLU A 101 8.70 7.70 -24.47
CA GLU A 101 9.53 6.61 -24.99
C GLU A 101 10.63 6.27 -23.98
N ILE A 102 10.71 5.02 -23.54
CA ILE A 102 11.75 4.55 -22.64
C ILE A 102 12.96 4.10 -23.47
N LYS A 103 14.06 4.84 -23.36
CA LYS A 103 15.29 4.55 -24.12
C LYS A 103 16.34 3.80 -23.29
N VAL A 104 16.29 3.96 -21.98
CA VAL A 104 17.25 3.37 -21.05
C VAL A 104 16.47 2.69 -19.93
N PHE A 105 16.86 1.47 -19.59
CA PHE A 105 16.27 0.67 -18.53
C PHE A 105 17.29 0.60 -17.40
N GLU A 106 17.11 1.42 -16.37
CA GLU A 106 18.00 1.47 -15.22
C GLU A 106 17.31 0.89 -14.00
N TRP A 107 17.88 -0.19 -13.48
CA TRP A 107 17.42 -0.78 -12.23
C TRP A 107 17.80 0.13 -11.05
N ASN A 108 16.86 0.40 -10.15
CA ASN A 108 17.06 1.27 -8.99
C ASN A 108 16.37 0.71 -7.73
N GLU A 109 16.51 1.39 -6.60
CA GLU A 109 15.95 0.97 -5.31
C GLU A 109 14.41 0.82 -5.33
N LEU A 110 13.70 1.63 -6.10
CA LEU A 110 12.26 1.51 -6.27
C LEU A 110 11.91 0.22 -7.03
N THR A 111 12.70 -0.12 -8.05
CA THR A 111 12.55 -1.38 -8.80
C THR A 111 12.77 -2.59 -7.90
N ASP A 112 13.80 -2.55 -7.03
CA ASP A 112 14.02 -3.59 -6.01
C ASP A 112 12.82 -3.73 -5.06
N THR A 113 12.28 -2.60 -4.61
CA THR A 113 11.10 -2.59 -3.74
C THR A 113 9.90 -3.23 -4.43
N ILE A 114 9.61 -2.84 -5.66
CA ILE A 114 8.48 -3.39 -6.43
C ILE A 114 8.68 -4.89 -6.69
N GLN A 115 9.90 -5.33 -7.00
CA GLN A 115 10.21 -6.75 -7.16
C GLN A 115 9.93 -7.55 -5.88
N LYS A 116 10.37 -7.04 -4.72
CA LYS A 116 10.05 -7.66 -3.41
C LYS A 116 8.54 -7.74 -3.19
N LEU A 117 7.79 -6.67 -3.51
CA LEU A 117 6.33 -6.63 -3.37
C LEU A 117 5.61 -7.63 -4.30
N ILE A 118 6.13 -7.84 -5.51
CA ILE A 118 5.64 -8.89 -6.42
C ILE A 118 5.81 -10.26 -5.79
N HIS A 119 7.02 -10.58 -5.30
CA HIS A 119 7.29 -11.85 -4.62
C HIS A 119 6.43 -12.04 -3.36
N LEU A 120 6.29 -10.98 -2.56
CA LEU A 120 5.43 -10.97 -1.38
C LEU A 120 3.99 -11.35 -1.75
N LYS A 121 3.41 -10.70 -2.75
CA LYS A 121 2.03 -10.97 -3.18
C LYS A 121 1.85 -12.38 -3.75
N HIS A 122 2.86 -12.90 -4.46
CA HIS A 122 2.83 -14.28 -4.98
C HIS A 122 2.94 -15.34 -3.88
N ASN A 123 3.73 -15.06 -2.84
CA ASN A 123 3.99 -16.03 -1.76
C ASN A 123 2.91 -16.04 -0.67
N HIS A 124 2.08 -15.01 -0.61
CA HIS A 124 1.07 -14.83 0.44
C HIS A 124 -0.34 -14.76 -0.13
N SER A 125 -1.08 -15.87 -0.03
CA SER A 125 -2.43 -15.98 -0.58
C SER A 125 -3.41 -14.98 0.04
N ALA A 126 -3.23 -14.62 1.32
CA ALA A 126 -4.03 -13.60 1.98
C ALA A 126 -3.97 -12.23 1.28
N LEU A 127 -2.86 -11.85 0.66
CA LEU A 127 -2.76 -10.60 -0.10
C LEU A 127 -3.56 -10.62 -1.40
N SER A 128 -3.78 -11.80 -1.97
CA SER A 128 -4.56 -11.97 -3.20
C SER A 128 -6.04 -12.21 -2.93
N TYR A 129 -6.38 -13.08 -1.97
CA TYR A 129 -7.73 -13.59 -1.76
C TYR A 129 -8.29 -13.30 -0.37
N GLY A 130 -7.47 -12.86 0.57
CA GLY A 130 -7.88 -12.64 1.95
C GLY A 130 -8.83 -11.46 2.12
N ASP A 131 -9.61 -11.52 3.19
CA ASP A 131 -10.46 -10.43 3.65
C ASP A 131 -9.64 -9.23 4.09
N TYR A 132 -10.25 -8.05 4.00
CA TYR A 132 -9.70 -6.80 4.50
C TYR A 132 -10.36 -6.40 5.81
N THR A 133 -9.55 -5.98 6.79
CA THR A 133 -10.04 -5.40 8.05
C THR A 133 -9.08 -4.30 8.52
N GLN A 134 -9.60 -3.12 8.83
CA GLN A 134 -8.82 -2.07 9.47
C GLN A 134 -8.60 -2.41 10.94
N ILE A 135 -7.36 -2.35 11.43
CA ILE A 135 -6.97 -2.66 12.82
C ILE A 135 -6.73 -1.38 13.61
N GLY A 136 -5.94 -0.47 13.09
CA GLY A 136 -5.60 0.78 13.74
C GLY A 136 -5.31 1.88 12.73
N ILE A 137 -5.59 3.14 13.12
CA ILE A 137 -5.40 4.28 12.24
C ILE A 137 -5.19 5.56 13.03
N THR A 138 -4.25 6.38 12.56
CA THR A 138 -4.15 7.81 12.79
C THR A 138 -4.08 8.52 11.45
N ASN A 139 -3.88 9.82 11.43
CA ASN A 139 -3.65 10.53 10.17
C ASN A 139 -2.44 9.97 9.41
N THR A 140 -1.39 9.59 10.11
CA THR A 140 -0.07 9.33 9.50
C THR A 140 0.46 7.92 9.69
N ALA A 141 -0.22 7.10 10.50
CA ALA A 141 0.12 5.69 10.68
C ALA A 141 -1.14 4.82 10.57
N CYS A 142 -0.99 3.64 10.01
CA CYS A 142 -2.11 2.69 9.90
C CYS A 142 -1.66 1.24 10.03
N ILE A 143 -2.61 0.42 10.47
CA ILE A 143 -2.51 -1.04 10.45
C ILE A 143 -3.80 -1.58 9.84
N TYR A 144 -3.67 -2.39 8.80
CA TYR A 144 -4.78 -3.18 8.28
C TYR A 144 -4.39 -4.63 8.09
N GLN A 145 -5.39 -5.49 8.17
CA GLN A 145 -5.24 -6.93 8.09
C GLN A 145 -5.68 -7.44 6.73
N ARG A 146 -4.94 -8.39 6.21
CA ARG A 146 -5.33 -9.30 5.14
C ARG A 146 -5.34 -10.72 5.71
N GLN A 147 -6.45 -11.43 5.60
CA GLN A 147 -6.59 -12.76 6.19
C GLN A 147 -7.37 -13.68 5.28
N ASP A 148 -6.85 -14.87 5.08
CA ASP A 148 -7.56 -16.01 4.49
C ASP A 148 -7.56 -17.23 5.46
N GLU A 149 -7.89 -18.40 4.97
CA GLU A 149 -7.91 -19.63 5.75
C GLU A 149 -6.50 -20.12 6.18
N LYS A 150 -5.45 -19.65 5.51
CA LYS A 150 -4.07 -20.14 5.69
C LYS A 150 -3.22 -19.22 6.54
N GLU A 151 -3.48 -17.92 6.47
CA GLU A 151 -2.63 -16.92 7.12
C GLU A 151 -3.37 -15.62 7.43
N CYS A 152 -2.81 -14.91 8.42
CA CYS A 152 -3.23 -13.57 8.79
C CYS A 152 -2.01 -12.65 8.76
N LEU A 153 -2.08 -11.61 7.93
CA LEU A 153 -1.03 -10.60 7.74
C LEU A 153 -1.53 -9.24 8.21
N TRP A 154 -0.71 -8.56 8.98
CA TRP A 154 -0.90 -7.15 9.29
C TRP A 154 0.07 -6.30 8.48
N ILE A 155 -0.46 -5.34 7.77
CA ILE A 155 0.31 -4.35 7.03
C ILE A 155 0.33 -3.09 7.88
N CYS A 156 1.52 -2.72 8.32
CA CYS A 156 1.76 -1.66 9.28
C CYS A 156 2.59 -0.58 8.60
N MET A 157 2.11 0.67 8.59
CA MET A 157 2.74 1.76 7.82
C MET A 157 2.80 3.05 8.62
N ASN A 158 3.93 3.76 8.51
CA ASN A 158 4.12 5.14 8.94
C ASN A 158 4.59 5.98 7.75
N MET A 159 3.81 7.00 7.36
CA MET A 159 4.15 7.85 6.22
C MET A 159 5.03 9.07 6.55
N LYS A 160 5.40 9.26 7.82
CA LYS A 160 6.17 10.43 8.27
C LYS A 160 7.64 10.10 8.48
N ASN A 161 8.47 11.15 8.30
CA ASN A 161 9.90 11.11 8.62
C ASN A 161 10.16 11.32 10.13
N GLU A 162 9.35 10.71 10.97
CA GLU A 162 9.49 10.73 12.43
C GLU A 162 8.94 9.43 13.01
N ALA A 163 9.49 9.01 14.15
CA ALA A 163 8.98 7.83 14.86
C ALA A 163 7.59 8.13 15.43
N GLN A 164 6.72 7.13 15.37
CA GLN A 164 5.35 7.23 15.86
C GLN A 164 4.94 5.99 16.64
N THR A 165 3.96 6.14 17.52
CA THR A 165 3.29 5.04 18.20
C THR A 165 1.81 5.05 17.83
N LEU A 166 1.31 3.95 17.30
CA LEU A 166 -0.11 3.77 17.01
C LEU A 166 -0.73 2.85 18.07
N GLY A 167 -1.66 3.40 18.86
CA GLY A 167 -2.49 2.64 19.79
C GLY A 167 -3.72 2.07 19.07
N PHE A 168 -4.09 0.83 19.39
CA PHE A 168 -5.28 0.15 18.87
C PHE A 168 -5.73 -0.95 19.84
N ASN A 169 -6.89 -1.54 19.60
CA ASN A 169 -7.36 -2.68 20.40
C ASN A 169 -6.99 -3.99 19.69
N GLY A 170 -5.89 -4.60 20.10
CA GLY A 170 -5.41 -5.84 19.50
C GLY A 170 -4.15 -6.37 20.16
N GLN A 171 -4.00 -7.69 20.19
CA GLN A 171 -2.83 -8.35 20.73
C GLN A 171 -2.52 -9.64 19.97
N GLY A 172 -1.28 -10.08 20.04
CA GLY A 172 -0.83 -11.33 19.44
C GLY A 172 0.68 -11.39 19.28
N ASN A 173 1.13 -12.57 18.90
CA ASN A 173 2.52 -12.79 18.50
C ASN A 173 2.60 -12.84 16.97
N PHE A 174 3.54 -12.13 16.44
CA PHE A 174 3.76 -12.03 15.00
C PHE A 174 5.23 -12.31 14.66
N ILE A 175 5.47 -12.61 13.41
CA ILE A 175 6.80 -12.63 12.81
C ILE A 175 6.82 -11.57 11.73
N ASP A 176 7.80 -10.70 11.76
CA ASP A 176 8.07 -9.76 10.67
C ASP A 176 8.60 -10.55 9.46
N ILE A 177 7.92 -10.45 8.32
CA ILE A 177 8.23 -11.27 7.14
C ILE A 177 9.59 -10.90 6.54
N GLU A 178 10.03 -9.65 6.66
CA GLU A 178 11.28 -9.19 6.07
C GLU A 178 12.49 -9.56 6.95
N THR A 179 12.38 -9.36 8.28
CA THR A 179 13.49 -9.59 9.21
C THR A 179 13.50 -10.98 9.84
N ASN A 180 12.36 -11.67 9.78
CA ASN A 180 12.08 -12.93 10.47
C ASN A 180 12.18 -12.83 12.01
N GLU A 181 12.01 -11.62 12.55
CA GLU A 181 12.02 -11.36 14.00
C GLU A 181 10.62 -11.57 14.61
N GLU A 182 10.60 -12.06 15.84
CA GLU A 182 9.36 -12.13 16.63
C GLU A 182 8.93 -10.73 17.11
N VAL A 183 7.66 -10.43 16.94
CA VAL A 183 7.06 -9.15 17.30
C VAL A 183 5.85 -9.40 18.19
N PRO A 184 6.02 -9.33 19.53
CA PRO A 184 4.89 -9.34 20.44
C PRO A 184 4.15 -8.00 20.36
N VAL A 185 2.85 -8.04 20.15
CA VAL A 185 1.99 -6.85 20.02
C VAL A 185 0.99 -6.80 21.16
N HIS A 186 0.91 -5.66 21.87
CA HIS A 186 -0.01 -5.41 22.96
C HIS A 186 -0.62 -4.00 22.84
N ASN A 187 -1.75 -3.91 22.13
CA ASN A 187 -2.55 -2.69 22.00
C ASN A 187 -1.82 -1.45 21.41
N ALA A 188 -0.57 -1.59 21.02
CA ALA A 188 0.20 -0.54 20.36
C ALA A 188 1.33 -1.13 19.50
N LEU A 189 1.76 -0.38 18.51
CA LEU A 189 2.95 -0.66 17.71
C LEU A 189 3.74 0.63 17.50
N GLU A 190 5.06 0.54 17.68
CA GLU A 190 5.99 1.63 17.40
C GLU A 190 6.51 1.52 15.98
N PHE A 191 6.69 2.66 15.34
CA PHE A 191 7.17 2.80 13.97
C PHE A 191 8.40 3.71 13.91
N LYS A 192 9.37 3.32 13.12
CA LYS A 192 10.45 4.19 12.66
C LYS A 192 9.95 5.16 11.57
N PRO A 193 10.73 6.19 11.22
CA PRO A 193 10.43 7.06 10.08
C PRO A 193 10.23 6.27 8.77
N TYR A 194 9.15 6.57 8.03
CA TYR A 194 8.77 5.93 6.76
C TYR A 194 8.72 4.40 6.82
N GLU A 195 8.50 3.82 8.00
CA GLU A 195 8.54 2.37 8.16
C GLU A 195 7.31 1.69 7.58
N VAL A 196 7.57 0.60 6.89
CA VAL A 196 6.59 -0.42 6.53
C VAL A 196 7.01 -1.73 7.17
N ARG A 197 6.07 -2.41 7.82
CA ARG A 197 6.26 -3.77 8.34
C ARG A 197 5.10 -4.65 7.92
N ILE A 198 5.41 -5.86 7.52
CA ILE A 198 4.40 -6.87 7.22
C ILE A 198 4.57 -8.00 8.22
N LEU A 199 3.61 -8.07 9.13
CA LEU A 199 3.64 -8.95 10.28
C LEU A 199 2.71 -10.14 10.03
N LYS A 200 3.26 -11.35 10.04
CA LYS A 200 2.51 -12.60 9.96
C LYS A 200 2.16 -13.08 11.35
N LYS A 201 0.87 -13.27 11.63
CA LYS A 201 0.42 -13.78 12.92
C LYS A 201 0.89 -15.21 13.12
N VAL A 202 1.47 -15.48 14.28
CA VAL A 202 1.80 -16.83 14.72
C VAL A 202 0.52 -17.51 15.21
N SER A 203 0.30 -18.76 14.80
CA SER A 203 -0.87 -19.57 15.14
C SER A 203 -0.88 -19.94 16.63
#